data_a6c3bedd2275a467c5783e3df801ada2
#
_entry.id   a6c3bedd2275a467c5783e3df801ada2
#
_cell.length_a   1.000
_cell.length_b   1.000
_cell.length_c   1.000
_cell.angle_alpha   90.00
_cell.angle_beta   90.00
_cell.angle_gamma   90.00
#
_symmetry.space_group_name_H-M   'P 1'
#
loop_
_entity.id
_entity.type
_entity.pdbx_description
1 polymer ?
#
loop_
_entity_poly.entity_id
_entity_poly.type
_entity_poly.pdbx_seq_one_letter_code
_entity_poly.pdbx_strand_id
1 'polypeptide(L)'
;MSDRRQLGDFGERVAAHRLEAAGMTVVARKVRTRGGEIDLVAHDGDDVVFVEVRTRRAVAGLAAASLTPVKLQRMWQCAMDYCEAAGVAPGRARLDVISIDLGPRGETATIEHFRGVELPG
;
A
#
# COMPACT_ATOMS: atom_id res chain seq x y z
N MET A 1 -15.25 -17.54 6.83
CA MET A 1 -14.22 -16.57 6.59
C MET A 1 -13.85 -16.53 5.13
N SER A 2 -13.72 -15.37 4.52
CA SER A 2 -13.46 -15.31 3.09
C SER A 2 -11.96 -15.39 2.80
N ASP A 3 -11.61 -16.14 1.76
CA ASP A 3 -10.24 -16.23 1.26
C ASP A 3 -9.68 -14.85 0.90
N ARG A 4 -10.55 -13.95 0.44
CA ARG A 4 -10.16 -12.59 0.08
C ARG A 4 -9.62 -11.82 1.27
N ARG A 5 -10.25 -11.96 2.44
CA ARG A 5 -9.80 -11.30 3.66
C ARG A 5 -8.46 -11.86 4.13
N GLN A 6 -8.33 -13.19 4.11
CA GLN A 6 -7.08 -13.86 4.48
C GLN A 6 -5.94 -13.46 3.55
N LEU A 7 -6.24 -13.36 2.25
CA LEU A 7 -5.28 -12.95 1.25
C LEU A 7 -4.82 -11.51 1.50
N GLY A 8 -5.74 -10.61 1.82
CA GLY A 8 -5.42 -9.22 2.14
C GLY A 8 -4.54 -9.11 3.38
N ASP A 9 -4.89 -9.84 4.45
CA ASP A 9 -4.11 -9.83 5.69
C ASP A 9 -2.70 -10.39 5.47
N PHE A 10 -2.59 -11.45 4.69
CA PHE A 10 -1.29 -12.02 4.33
C PHE A 10 -0.45 -11.00 3.54
N GLY A 11 -1.05 -10.37 2.54
CA GLY A 11 -0.36 -9.37 1.73
C GLY A 11 0.15 -8.21 2.56
N GLU A 12 -0.65 -7.72 3.50
CA GLU A 12 -0.24 -6.63 4.37
C GLU A 12 0.94 -7.02 5.27
N ARG A 13 0.95 -8.25 5.78
CA ARG A 13 2.09 -8.73 6.58
C ARG A 13 3.36 -8.80 5.75
N VAL A 14 3.28 -9.34 4.54
CA VAL A 14 4.42 -9.42 3.62
C VAL A 14 4.91 -8.01 3.27
N ALA A 15 3.99 -7.10 2.96
CA ALA A 15 4.32 -5.73 2.62
C ALA A 15 4.99 -5.01 3.78
N ALA A 16 4.47 -5.16 5.00
CA ALA A 16 5.07 -4.54 6.19
C ALA A 16 6.51 -5.02 6.40
N HIS A 17 6.72 -6.31 6.23
CA HIS A 17 8.05 -6.90 6.33
C HIS A 17 9.01 -6.32 5.28
N ARG A 18 8.51 -6.16 4.07
CA ARG A 18 9.29 -5.58 2.96
C ARG A 18 9.68 -4.15 3.24
N LEU A 19 8.75 -3.34 3.78
CA LEU A 19 9.01 -1.95 4.13
C LEU A 19 10.09 -1.85 5.22
N GLU A 20 9.99 -2.68 6.25
CA GLU A 20 10.95 -2.69 7.35
C GLU A 20 12.33 -3.13 6.87
N ALA A 21 12.39 -4.12 5.98
CA ALA A 21 13.63 -4.56 5.37
C ALA A 21 14.27 -3.44 4.51
N ALA A 22 13.46 -2.55 3.97
CA ALA A 22 13.92 -1.39 3.21
C ALA A 22 14.30 -0.18 4.08
N GLY A 23 14.23 -0.32 5.41
CA GLY A 23 14.64 0.72 6.35
C GLY A 23 13.52 1.64 6.80
N MET A 24 12.27 1.35 6.45
CA MET A 24 11.12 2.14 6.89
C MET A 24 10.55 1.59 8.20
N THR A 25 9.83 2.43 8.92
CA THR A 25 9.13 2.02 10.14
C THR A 25 7.63 2.03 9.90
N VAL A 26 7.00 0.88 9.98
CA VAL A 26 5.53 0.79 9.88
C VAL A 26 4.91 1.29 11.19
N VAL A 27 4.08 2.33 11.10
CA VAL A 27 3.49 2.99 12.27
C VAL A 27 2.00 2.76 12.43
N ALA A 28 1.31 2.37 11.36
CA ALA A 28 -0.14 2.11 11.42
C ALA A 28 -0.56 1.15 10.32
N ARG A 29 -1.67 0.45 10.56
CA ARG A 29 -2.25 -0.50 9.62
C ARG A 29 -3.75 -0.29 9.58
N LYS A 30 -4.35 -0.51 8.40
CA LYS A 30 -5.81 -0.44 8.20
C LYS A 30 -6.40 0.84 8.78
N VAL A 31 -5.83 1.97 8.38
CA VAL A 31 -6.26 3.28 8.88
C VAL A 31 -7.48 3.75 8.10
N ARG A 32 -8.56 3.99 8.82
CA ARG A 32 -9.78 4.51 8.21
C ARG A 32 -9.74 6.02 8.09
N THR A 33 -10.14 6.52 6.91
CA THR A 33 -10.29 7.94 6.63
C THR A 33 -11.66 8.17 6.01
N ARG A 34 -12.03 9.43 5.82
CA ARG A 34 -13.29 9.76 5.13
C ARG A 34 -13.32 9.23 3.69
N GLY A 35 -12.16 9.19 3.04
CA GLY A 35 -12.06 8.75 1.66
C GLY A 35 -11.93 7.25 1.46
N GLY A 36 -11.71 6.50 2.54
CA GLY A 36 -11.50 5.06 2.49
C GLY A 36 -10.47 4.58 3.49
N GLU A 37 -9.87 3.43 3.22
CA GLU A 37 -8.90 2.81 4.12
C GLU A 37 -7.50 2.85 3.50
N ILE A 38 -6.51 3.14 4.36
CA ILE A 38 -5.09 3.05 4.01
C ILE A 38 -4.57 1.74 4.57
N ASP A 39 -3.96 0.91 3.72
CA ASP A 39 -3.47 -0.40 4.15
C ASP A 39 -2.36 -0.30 5.19
N LEU A 40 -1.33 0.50 4.90
CA LEU A 40 -0.20 0.71 5.81
C LEU A 40 0.25 2.15 5.76
N VAL A 41 0.71 2.65 6.91
CA VAL A 41 1.41 3.93 7.01
C VAL A 41 2.79 3.66 7.58
N ALA A 42 3.81 4.20 6.93
CA ALA A 42 5.19 4.02 7.36
C ALA A 42 5.94 5.35 7.38
N HIS A 43 7.03 5.40 8.11
CA HIS A 43 7.95 6.53 8.09
C HIS A 43 9.23 6.13 7.36
N ASP A 44 9.67 6.98 6.45
CA ASP A 44 10.93 6.83 5.73
C ASP A 44 11.70 8.15 5.86
N GLY A 45 12.57 8.23 6.87
CA GLY A 45 13.17 9.51 7.23
C GLY A 45 12.09 10.52 7.61
N ASP A 46 12.08 11.66 6.93
CA ASP A 46 11.07 12.70 7.17
C ASP A 46 9.77 12.49 6.38
N ASP A 47 9.75 11.51 5.48
CA ASP A 47 8.56 11.22 4.69
C ASP A 47 7.57 10.36 5.46
N VAL A 48 6.29 10.65 5.27
CA VAL A 48 5.20 9.79 5.71
C VAL A 48 4.69 9.06 4.48
N VAL A 49 4.82 7.74 4.50
CA VAL A 49 4.57 6.89 3.34
C VAL A 49 3.25 6.18 3.51
N PHE A 50 2.33 6.41 2.56
CA PHE A 50 1.02 5.77 2.53
C PHE A 50 1.10 4.64 1.51
N VAL A 51 0.86 3.42 1.96
CA VAL A 51 1.14 2.22 1.16
C VAL A 51 -0.16 1.50 0.82
N GLU A 52 -0.38 1.31 -0.48
CA GLU A 52 -1.43 0.44 -0.99
C GLU A 52 -0.82 -0.92 -1.28
N VAL A 53 -1.45 -1.97 -0.77
CA VAL A 53 -1.00 -3.34 -0.96
C VAL A 53 -1.96 -4.05 -1.91
N ARG A 54 -1.43 -4.55 -3.02
CA ARG A 54 -2.21 -5.29 -4.02
C ARG A 54 -1.70 -6.72 -4.06
N THR A 55 -2.59 -7.66 -3.75
CA THR A 55 -2.26 -9.08 -3.75
C THR A 55 -3.18 -9.80 -4.72
N ARG A 56 -2.62 -10.57 -5.65
CA ARG A 56 -3.37 -11.31 -6.65
C ARG A 56 -2.76 -12.70 -6.84
N ARG A 57 -3.61 -13.64 -7.23
CA ARG A 57 -3.18 -15.02 -7.54
C ARG A 57 -3.05 -15.22 -9.04
N ALA A 58 -2.21 -16.14 -9.40
CA ALA A 58 -2.13 -16.87 -10.68
C ALA A 58 -1.39 -16.19 -11.82
N VAL A 59 -1.43 -14.88 -12.00
CA VAL A 59 -0.82 -14.25 -13.18
C VAL A 59 0.17 -13.18 -12.76
N ALA A 60 1.42 -13.32 -13.19
CA ALA A 60 2.46 -12.33 -12.90
C ALA A 60 2.05 -10.96 -13.46
N GLY A 61 2.22 -9.92 -12.66
CA GLY A 61 1.86 -8.56 -13.02
C GLY A 61 0.40 -8.19 -12.79
N LEU A 62 -0.46 -9.16 -12.44
CA LEU A 62 -1.88 -8.89 -12.24
C LEU A 62 -2.13 -7.94 -11.07
N ALA A 63 -1.33 -8.07 -10.00
CA ALA A 63 -1.48 -7.22 -8.83
C ALA A 63 -1.24 -5.75 -9.21
N ALA A 64 -0.14 -5.46 -9.90
CA ALA A 64 0.17 -4.09 -10.34
C ALA A 64 -0.86 -3.58 -11.35
N ALA A 65 -1.27 -4.41 -12.30
CA ALA A 65 -2.26 -4.05 -13.31
C ALA A 65 -3.65 -3.73 -12.73
N SER A 66 -3.93 -4.18 -11.50
CA SER A 66 -5.20 -3.87 -10.83
C SER A 66 -5.28 -2.44 -10.30
N LEU A 67 -4.17 -1.71 -10.31
CA LEU A 67 -4.12 -0.32 -9.84
C LEU A 67 -4.53 0.61 -10.98
N THR A 68 -5.57 1.41 -10.77
CA THR A 68 -6.11 2.32 -11.78
C THR A 68 -5.92 3.77 -11.34
N PRO A 69 -6.00 4.74 -12.28
CA PRO A 69 -5.94 6.16 -11.93
C PRO A 69 -6.96 6.57 -10.88
N VAL A 70 -8.17 6.01 -10.93
CA VAL A 70 -9.22 6.29 -9.95
C VAL A 70 -8.79 5.82 -8.55
N LYS A 71 -8.19 4.63 -8.47
CA LYS A 71 -7.70 4.10 -7.19
C LYS A 71 -6.54 4.92 -6.64
N LEU A 72 -5.63 5.37 -7.51
CA LEU A 72 -4.53 6.24 -7.11
C LEU A 72 -5.05 7.56 -6.55
N GLN A 73 -6.05 8.13 -7.20
CA GLN A 73 -6.66 9.37 -6.76
C GLN A 73 -7.30 9.21 -5.38
N ARG A 74 -7.97 8.08 -5.16
CA ARG A 74 -8.58 7.76 -3.85
C ARG A 74 -7.51 7.60 -2.78
N MET A 75 -6.39 6.98 -3.12
CA MET A 75 -5.25 6.85 -2.19
C MET A 75 -4.74 8.23 -1.76
N TRP A 76 -4.57 9.15 -2.71
CA TRP A 76 -4.14 10.51 -2.39
C TRP A 76 -5.15 11.20 -1.50
N GLN A 77 -6.44 11.03 -1.74
CA GLN A 77 -7.47 11.62 -0.87
C GLN A 77 -7.35 11.08 0.55
N CYS A 78 -7.18 9.78 0.71
CA CYS A 78 -6.97 9.17 2.02
C CYS A 78 -5.71 9.69 2.70
N ALA A 79 -4.62 9.85 1.94
CA ALA A 79 -3.37 10.39 2.46
C ALA A 79 -3.55 11.83 2.96
N MET A 80 -4.25 12.67 2.20
CA MET A 80 -4.50 14.05 2.60
C MET A 80 -5.41 14.13 3.83
N ASP A 81 -6.42 13.27 3.91
CA ASP A 81 -7.28 13.18 5.09
C ASP A 81 -6.47 12.80 6.33
N TYR A 82 -5.56 11.86 6.18
CA TYR A 82 -4.67 11.47 7.27
C TYR A 82 -3.77 12.62 7.70
N CYS A 83 -3.15 13.29 6.75
CA CYS A 83 -2.26 14.41 7.03
C CYS A 83 -2.98 15.53 7.79
N GLU A 84 -4.20 15.86 7.37
CA GLU A 84 -5.02 16.87 8.04
C GLU A 84 -5.31 16.46 9.48
N ALA A 85 -5.75 15.23 9.68
CA ALA A 85 -6.10 14.73 11.01
C ALA A 85 -4.89 14.59 11.94
N ALA A 86 -3.75 14.22 11.41
CA ALA A 86 -2.53 13.95 12.19
C ALA A 86 -1.58 15.16 12.29
N GLY A 87 -1.89 16.26 11.64
CA GLY A 87 -1.02 17.45 11.65
C GLY A 87 0.27 17.25 10.86
N VAL A 88 0.22 16.43 9.82
CA VAL A 88 1.39 16.17 8.95
C VAL A 88 1.34 17.14 7.77
N ALA A 89 2.47 17.80 7.49
CA ALA A 89 2.58 18.67 6.33
C ALA A 89 2.40 17.86 5.04
N PRO A 90 1.51 18.26 4.12
CA PRO A 90 1.26 17.50 2.89
C PRO A 90 2.50 17.24 2.03
N GLY A 91 3.48 18.15 2.08
CA GLY A 91 4.74 17.98 1.34
C GLY A 91 5.60 16.81 1.82
N ARG A 92 5.29 16.25 2.99
CA ARG A 92 5.97 15.07 3.52
C ARG A 92 5.31 13.76 3.09
N ALA A 93 4.14 13.84 2.46
CA ALA A 93 3.38 12.65 2.05
C ALA A 93 3.98 12.02 0.80
N ARG A 94 4.11 10.69 0.81
CA ARG A 94 4.55 9.91 -0.33
C ARG A 94 3.63 8.70 -0.48
N LEU A 95 3.22 8.40 -1.70
CA LEU A 95 2.44 7.19 -1.98
C LEU A 95 3.37 6.10 -2.50
N ASP A 96 3.29 4.94 -1.88
CA ASP A 96 3.97 3.74 -2.36
C ASP A 96 2.92 2.66 -2.64
N VAL A 97 3.25 1.78 -3.58
CA VAL A 97 2.43 0.60 -3.87
C VAL A 97 3.31 -0.63 -3.76
N ILE A 98 2.82 -1.63 -3.07
CA ILE A 98 3.48 -2.94 -3.04
C ILE A 98 2.54 -3.93 -3.70
N SER A 99 2.99 -4.53 -4.80
CA SER A 99 2.24 -5.56 -5.49
C SER A 99 2.85 -6.93 -5.21
N ILE A 100 1.98 -7.88 -4.89
CA ILE A 100 2.37 -9.24 -4.54
C ILE A 100 1.59 -10.19 -5.45
N ASP A 101 2.32 -10.89 -6.33
CA ASP A 101 1.74 -11.91 -7.18
C ASP A 101 2.04 -13.27 -6.56
N LEU A 102 0.99 -14.07 -6.34
CA LEU A 102 1.10 -15.39 -5.77
C LEU A 102 1.04 -16.44 -6.86
N GLY A 103 1.83 -17.48 -6.68
CA GLY A 103 1.79 -18.65 -7.56
C GLY A 103 0.59 -19.55 -7.28
N PRO A 104 0.44 -20.64 -8.07
CA PRO A 104 -0.72 -21.53 -8.00
C PRO A 104 -0.95 -22.18 -6.64
N ARG A 105 0.12 -22.31 -5.84
CA ARG A 105 0.05 -22.93 -4.51
C ARG A 105 0.04 -21.92 -3.39
N GLY A 106 -0.17 -20.64 -3.71
CA GLY A 106 -0.16 -19.56 -2.73
C GLY A 106 1.23 -19.07 -2.34
N GLU A 107 2.29 -19.60 -2.96
CA GLU A 107 3.64 -19.10 -2.74
C GLU A 107 3.82 -17.71 -3.33
N THR A 108 4.67 -16.90 -2.71
CA THR A 108 5.00 -15.58 -3.25
C THR A 108 5.86 -15.75 -4.49
N ALA A 109 5.32 -15.42 -5.66
CA ALA A 109 6.04 -15.50 -6.92
C ALA A 109 6.82 -14.22 -7.22
N THR A 110 6.21 -13.06 -6.97
CA THR A 110 6.82 -11.76 -7.27
C THR A 110 6.35 -10.72 -6.26
N ILE A 111 7.29 -9.92 -5.77
CA ILE A 111 6.96 -8.72 -4.97
C ILE A 111 7.62 -7.54 -5.66
N GLU A 112 6.84 -6.50 -5.93
CA GLU A 112 7.35 -5.25 -6.45
C GLU A 112 6.95 -4.09 -5.54
N HIS A 113 7.89 -3.20 -5.28
CA HIS A 113 7.67 -2.01 -4.48
C HIS A 113 7.85 -0.79 -5.37
N PHE A 114 6.76 -0.08 -5.64
CA PHE A 114 6.76 1.14 -6.43
C PHE A 114 6.78 2.33 -5.47
N ARG A 115 7.89 3.03 -5.41
CA ARG A 115 8.07 4.18 -4.52
C ARG A 115 7.67 5.47 -5.19
N GLY A 116 6.98 6.32 -4.46
CA GLY A 116 6.67 7.67 -4.93
C GLY A 116 5.80 7.66 -6.16
N VAL A 117 4.70 6.92 -6.11
CA VAL A 117 3.76 6.84 -7.23
C VAL A 117 3.03 8.19 -7.37
N GLU A 118 3.01 8.72 -8.59
CA GLU A 118 2.39 10.00 -8.87
C GLU A 118 1.04 9.81 -9.57
N LEU A 119 0.14 10.77 -9.35
CA LEU A 119 -1.11 10.80 -10.10
C LEU A 119 -0.81 11.12 -11.56
N PRO A 120 -1.53 10.47 -12.52
CA PRO A 120 -1.42 10.85 -13.92
C PRO A 120 -1.85 12.30 -14.07
N GLY A 121 -0.98 13.08 -14.65
CA GLY A 121 -1.18 14.51 -14.83
C GLY A 121 -2.09 14.85 -15.99
#